data_661d3ca66929fd20495c03d2988e342f
#
_entry.id   661d3ca66929fd20495c03d2988e342f
#
_cell.length_a   1.000
_cell.length_b   1.000
_cell.length_c   1.000
_cell.angle_alpha   90.00
_cell.angle_beta   90.00
_cell.angle_gamma   90.00
#
_symmetry.space_group_name_H-M   'P 1'
#
loop_
_entity.id
_entity.type
_entity.pdbx_description
1 polymer ?
#
loop_
_entity_poly.entity_id
_entity_poly.type
_entity_poly.pdbx_seq_one_letter_code
_entity_poly.pdbx_strand_id
1 'polypeptide(L)'
;MIDEQTKIEFLKSMGCDKELHSGTTLLEHLIGTRDIVKERGGSEYLQDACLFHSVYGTQRFSHQSTSDREKVKSLIGEKAEELVYIFSMCPYPRTDKIKTMYRGQIQEDLLAMDGANEDEQLITSEVRLNTKLGKLFQQHLN
;
A
#
# COMPACT_ATOMS: atom_id res chain seq x y z
N MET A 1 21.82 3.01 -5.49
CA MET A 1 20.35 2.94 -5.49
C MET A 1 19.89 1.49 -5.44
N ILE A 2 18.98 1.19 -4.56
CA ILE A 2 18.44 -0.17 -4.42
C ILE A 2 17.45 -0.44 -5.53
N ASP A 3 17.56 -1.56 -6.23
CA ASP A 3 16.65 -1.87 -7.32
C ASP A 3 15.31 -2.42 -6.81
N GLU A 4 14.32 -2.43 -7.71
CA GLU A 4 12.97 -2.87 -7.40
C GLU A 4 12.92 -4.33 -6.97
N GLN A 5 13.70 -5.18 -7.62
CA GLN A 5 13.73 -6.61 -7.32
C GLN A 5 14.15 -6.86 -5.88
N THR A 6 15.16 -6.15 -5.40
CA THR A 6 15.64 -6.26 -4.01
C THR A 6 14.53 -5.86 -3.02
N LYS A 7 13.82 -4.78 -3.32
CA LYS A 7 12.71 -4.32 -2.48
C LYS A 7 11.58 -5.36 -2.41
N ILE A 8 11.20 -5.91 -3.55
CA ILE A 8 10.14 -6.91 -3.63
C ILE A 8 10.56 -8.19 -2.90
N GLU A 9 11.81 -8.62 -3.06
CA GLU A 9 12.30 -9.81 -2.36
C GLU A 9 12.32 -9.62 -0.84
N PHE A 10 12.64 -8.42 -0.36
CA PHE A 10 12.51 -8.13 1.06
C PHE A 10 11.07 -8.31 1.53
N LEU A 11 10.11 -7.76 0.79
CA LEU A 11 8.68 -7.88 1.14
C LEU A 11 8.25 -9.35 1.14
N LYS A 12 8.71 -10.14 0.19
CA LYS A 12 8.43 -11.59 0.16
C LYS A 12 9.03 -12.29 1.37
N SER A 13 10.25 -11.91 1.76
CA SER A 13 10.92 -12.52 2.91
C SER A 13 10.17 -12.23 4.21
N MET A 14 9.38 -11.15 4.26
CA MET A 14 8.52 -10.80 5.39
C MET A 14 7.13 -11.43 5.31
N GLY A 15 6.87 -12.27 4.30
CA GLY A 15 5.61 -12.99 4.16
C GLY A 15 4.52 -12.22 3.42
N CYS A 16 4.85 -11.09 2.80
CA CYS A 16 3.84 -10.26 2.13
C CYS A 16 3.18 -10.97 0.94
N ASP A 17 3.87 -11.91 0.30
CA ASP A 17 3.32 -12.70 -0.79
C ASP A 17 2.37 -13.81 -0.32
N LYS A 18 2.28 -14.04 0.98
CA LYS A 18 1.43 -15.07 1.59
C LYS A 18 0.33 -14.49 2.46
N GLU A 19 0.49 -13.27 2.94
CA GLU A 19 -0.51 -12.60 3.76
C GLU A 19 -1.67 -12.15 2.88
N LEU A 20 -2.90 -12.47 3.29
CA LEU A 20 -4.10 -12.05 2.56
C LEU A 20 -4.49 -10.63 2.94
N HIS A 21 -4.91 -9.86 1.93
CA HIS A 21 -5.38 -8.49 2.10
C HIS A 21 -6.52 -8.25 1.12
N SER A 22 -7.74 -8.11 1.64
CA SER A 22 -8.94 -7.85 0.83
C SER A 22 -9.13 -8.86 -0.32
N GLY A 23 -8.71 -10.12 -0.11
CA GLY A 23 -8.89 -11.21 -1.07
C GLY A 23 -7.77 -11.39 -2.09
N THR A 24 -6.72 -10.59 -1.99
CA THR A 24 -5.47 -10.77 -2.75
C THR A 24 -4.32 -10.92 -1.75
N THR A 25 -3.10 -11.06 -2.25
CA THR A 25 -1.95 -11.03 -1.33
C THR A 25 -1.63 -9.58 -0.97
N LEU A 26 -1.03 -9.39 0.19
CA LEU A 26 -0.55 -8.07 0.61
C LEU A 26 0.43 -7.51 -0.41
N LEU A 27 1.32 -8.35 -0.95
CA LEU A 27 2.29 -7.92 -1.95
C LEU A 27 1.62 -7.35 -3.20
N GLU A 28 0.56 -8.01 -3.69
CA GLU A 28 -0.19 -7.52 -4.86
C GLU A 28 -0.81 -6.15 -4.56
N HIS A 29 -1.37 -5.97 -3.35
CA HIS A 29 -1.91 -4.69 -2.93
C HIS A 29 -0.83 -3.60 -2.88
N LEU A 30 0.33 -3.92 -2.31
CA LEU A 30 1.44 -2.96 -2.20
C LEU A 30 1.95 -2.54 -3.58
N ILE A 31 2.16 -3.50 -4.47
CA ILE A 31 2.60 -3.21 -5.84
C ILE A 31 1.53 -2.39 -6.57
N GLY A 32 0.26 -2.75 -6.43
CA GLY A 32 -0.83 -2.02 -7.06
C GLY A 32 -0.94 -0.59 -6.58
N THR A 33 -0.76 -0.36 -5.29
CA THR A 33 -0.76 0.99 -4.71
C THR A 33 0.39 1.83 -5.28
N ARG A 34 1.61 1.24 -5.35
CA ARG A 34 2.76 1.89 -5.94
C ARG A 34 2.51 2.25 -7.40
N ASP A 35 1.92 1.33 -8.16
CA ASP A 35 1.66 1.54 -9.59
C ASP A 35 0.68 2.68 -9.83
N ILE A 36 -0.34 2.83 -8.98
CA ILE A 36 -1.29 3.94 -9.07
C ILE A 36 -0.59 5.27 -8.89
N VAL A 37 0.26 5.39 -7.87
CA VAL A 37 1.02 6.63 -7.62
C VAL A 37 1.99 6.91 -8.76
N LYS A 38 2.64 5.89 -9.29
CA LYS A 38 3.54 6.03 -10.44
C LYS A 38 2.79 6.56 -11.66
N GLU A 39 1.61 6.01 -11.95
CA GLU A 39 0.78 6.45 -13.07
C GLU A 39 0.33 7.90 -12.90
N ARG A 40 0.09 8.33 -11.66
CA ARG A 40 -0.30 9.71 -11.32
C ARG A 40 0.88 10.69 -11.30
N GLY A 41 2.08 10.24 -11.64
CA GLY A 41 3.27 11.09 -11.71
C GLY A 41 3.99 11.30 -10.38
N GLY A 42 3.73 10.43 -9.40
CA GLY A 42 4.38 10.52 -8.10
C GLY A 42 5.88 10.32 -8.19
N SER A 43 6.63 11.00 -7.31
CA SER A 43 8.08 10.91 -7.25
C SER A 43 8.53 9.50 -6.82
N GLU A 44 9.82 9.18 -7.06
CA GLU A 44 10.35 7.87 -6.69
C GLU A 44 10.20 7.57 -5.20
N TYR A 45 10.47 8.57 -4.34
CA TYR A 45 10.33 8.32 -2.90
C TYR A 45 8.88 8.04 -2.52
N LEU A 46 7.93 8.68 -3.18
CA LEU A 46 6.51 8.45 -2.91
C LEU A 46 6.08 7.08 -3.42
N GLN A 47 6.59 6.65 -4.57
CA GLN A 47 6.35 5.30 -5.06
C GLN A 47 6.88 4.25 -4.08
N ASP A 48 8.08 4.44 -3.56
CA ASP A 48 8.68 3.54 -2.57
C ASP A 48 7.88 3.53 -1.27
N ALA A 49 7.41 4.70 -0.82
CA ALA A 49 6.56 4.79 0.37
C ALA A 49 5.27 3.99 0.17
N CYS A 50 4.66 4.05 -1.01
CA CYS A 50 3.46 3.28 -1.32
C CYS A 50 3.74 1.78 -1.35
N LEU A 51 4.87 1.36 -1.91
CA LEU A 51 5.26 -0.05 -1.97
C LEU A 51 5.43 -0.64 -0.56
N PHE A 52 5.81 0.16 0.41
CA PHE A 52 6.07 -0.28 1.78
C PHE A 52 5.01 0.18 2.79
N HIS A 53 3.92 0.78 2.34
CA HIS A 53 3.05 1.58 3.21
C HIS A 53 2.46 0.82 4.42
N SER A 54 2.32 -0.48 4.35
CA SER A 54 1.71 -1.25 5.44
C SER A 54 2.68 -2.19 6.17
N VAL A 55 4.00 -2.09 5.90
CA VAL A 55 4.96 -3.05 6.49
C VAL A 55 5.02 -2.97 8.01
N TYR A 56 4.68 -1.82 8.62
CA TYR A 56 4.64 -1.67 10.07
C TYR A 56 3.27 -1.97 10.67
N GLY A 57 2.30 -2.38 9.83
CA GLY A 57 0.91 -2.51 10.23
C GLY A 57 0.19 -1.17 10.19
N THR A 58 -1.13 -1.21 10.32
CA THR A 58 -1.97 -0.01 10.41
C THR A 58 -3.08 -0.27 11.40
N GLN A 59 -3.84 0.77 11.76
CA GLN A 59 -4.95 0.65 12.70
C GLN A 59 -6.00 -0.37 12.24
N ARG A 60 -6.30 -0.42 10.93
CA ARG A 60 -7.26 -1.37 10.37
C ARG A 60 -6.66 -2.70 9.94
N PHE A 61 -5.39 -2.69 9.57
CA PHE A 61 -4.68 -3.88 9.13
C PHE A 61 -3.50 -4.10 10.06
N SER A 62 -3.71 -4.95 11.06
CA SER A 62 -2.76 -5.12 12.18
C SER A 62 -1.56 -5.99 11.86
N HIS A 63 -1.55 -6.70 10.71
CA HIS A 63 -0.38 -7.50 10.34
C HIS A 63 0.85 -6.61 10.20
N GLN A 64 1.87 -6.92 10.99
CA GLN A 64 3.14 -6.21 10.97
C GLN A 64 4.19 -7.09 10.32
N SER A 65 4.61 -6.72 9.10
CA SER A 65 5.63 -7.47 8.37
C SER A 65 7.00 -7.32 9.04
N THR A 66 7.30 -6.10 9.52
CA THR A 66 8.57 -5.83 10.20
C THR A 66 8.41 -4.63 11.14
N SER A 67 9.29 -4.54 12.14
CA SER A 67 9.45 -3.35 12.98
C SER A 67 10.83 -2.73 12.82
N ASP A 68 11.67 -3.27 11.93
CA ASP A 68 13.04 -2.83 11.73
C ASP A 68 13.11 -1.63 10.79
N ARG A 69 12.92 -0.45 11.35
CA ARG A 69 12.92 0.81 10.60
C ARG A 69 14.24 1.07 9.90
N GLU A 70 15.37 0.70 10.52
CA GLU A 70 16.69 0.92 9.92
C GLU A 70 16.86 0.08 8.65
N LYS A 71 16.38 -1.16 8.67
CA LYS A 71 16.42 -2.01 7.47
C LYS A 71 15.56 -1.44 6.36
N VAL A 72 14.33 -1.01 6.67
CA VAL A 72 13.44 -0.39 5.68
C VAL A 72 14.07 0.90 5.14
N LYS A 73 14.63 1.74 6.02
CA LYS A 73 15.29 2.96 5.60
C LYS A 73 16.47 2.68 4.64
N SER A 74 17.21 1.61 4.87
CA SER A 74 18.31 1.22 3.98
C SER A 74 17.83 0.83 2.58
N LEU A 75 16.57 0.38 2.47
CA LEU A 75 16.00 -0.06 1.20
C LEU A 75 15.33 1.08 0.42
N ILE A 76 14.60 1.96 1.11
CA ILE A 76 13.77 2.98 0.44
C ILE A 76 14.19 4.41 0.73
N GLY A 77 15.17 4.62 1.59
CA GLY A 77 15.65 5.93 1.95
C GLY A 77 14.88 6.56 3.10
N GLU A 78 15.47 7.60 3.67
CA GLU A 78 14.95 8.25 4.88
C GLU A 78 13.58 8.87 4.66
N LYS A 79 13.39 9.58 3.54
CA LYS A 79 12.15 10.30 3.27
C LYS A 79 10.97 9.36 3.05
N ALA A 80 11.16 8.32 2.27
CA ALA A 80 10.12 7.33 2.03
C ALA A 80 9.79 6.56 3.32
N GLU A 81 10.80 6.16 4.09
CA GLU A 81 10.59 5.45 5.34
C GLU A 81 9.82 6.30 6.36
N GLU A 82 10.13 7.59 6.45
CA GLU A 82 9.39 8.49 7.34
C GLU A 82 7.92 8.53 7.00
N LEU A 83 7.58 8.63 5.71
CA LEU A 83 6.18 8.60 5.27
C LEU A 83 5.50 7.28 5.62
N VAL A 84 6.18 6.16 5.44
CA VAL A 84 5.65 4.84 5.82
C VAL A 84 5.36 4.79 7.32
N TYR A 85 6.29 5.27 8.14
CA TYR A 85 6.12 5.28 9.59
C TYR A 85 4.94 6.15 10.01
N ILE A 86 4.87 7.39 9.49
CA ILE A 86 3.76 8.31 9.79
C ILE A 86 2.42 7.68 9.36
N PHE A 87 2.38 7.10 8.17
CA PHE A 87 1.17 6.47 7.65
C PHE A 87 0.69 5.34 8.56
N SER A 88 1.62 4.53 9.08
CA SER A 88 1.29 3.42 9.97
C SER A 88 0.72 3.88 11.30
N MET A 89 1.11 5.06 11.77
CA MET A 89 0.68 5.61 13.05
C MET A 89 -0.55 6.51 12.93
N CYS A 90 -0.99 6.81 11.71
CA CYS A 90 -2.09 7.75 11.49
C CYS A 90 -3.42 7.15 11.96
N PRO A 91 -4.16 7.83 12.85
CA PRO A 91 -5.44 7.32 13.32
C PRO A 91 -6.54 7.46 12.27
N TYR A 92 -7.63 6.72 12.44
CA TYR A 92 -8.81 6.81 11.59
C TYR A 92 -9.81 7.83 12.18
N PRO A 93 -10.59 8.49 11.35
CA PRO A 93 -10.59 8.39 9.88
C PRO A 93 -9.34 9.03 9.28
N ARG A 94 -8.61 8.24 8.48
CA ARG A 94 -7.26 8.62 8.07
C ARG A 94 -7.21 9.91 7.25
N THR A 95 -8.08 10.04 6.25
CA THR A 95 -8.09 11.23 5.39
C THR A 95 -8.27 12.51 6.21
N ASP A 96 -9.24 12.51 7.12
CA ASP A 96 -9.51 13.67 7.98
C ASP A 96 -8.33 13.96 8.91
N LYS A 97 -7.73 12.93 9.49
CA LYS A 97 -6.60 13.09 10.39
C LYS A 97 -5.35 13.62 9.67
N ILE A 98 -5.11 13.16 8.44
CA ILE A 98 -4.01 13.70 7.65
C ILE A 98 -4.22 15.21 7.43
N LYS A 99 -5.43 15.62 7.06
CA LYS A 99 -5.75 17.02 6.80
C LYS A 99 -5.63 17.92 8.04
N THR A 100 -5.91 17.38 9.22
CA THR A 100 -5.85 18.15 10.45
C THR A 100 -4.49 18.13 11.13
N MET A 101 -3.73 17.02 11.01
CA MET A 101 -2.48 16.81 11.74
C MET A 101 -1.23 17.25 10.97
N TYR A 102 -1.31 17.31 9.63
CA TYR A 102 -0.15 17.57 8.79
C TYR A 102 -0.40 18.72 7.82
N ARG A 103 0.67 19.37 7.36
CA ARG A 103 0.62 20.51 6.44
C ARG A 103 1.72 20.37 5.40
N GLY A 104 1.62 21.13 4.30
CA GLY A 104 2.64 21.22 3.27
C GLY A 104 2.82 19.92 2.51
N GLN A 105 4.06 19.66 2.11
CA GLN A 105 4.37 18.50 1.27
C GLN A 105 4.06 17.18 1.97
N ILE A 106 4.27 17.08 3.28
CA ILE A 106 3.94 15.87 4.03
C ILE A 106 2.46 15.55 3.92
N GLN A 107 1.59 16.56 4.07
CA GLN A 107 0.16 16.36 3.90
C GLN A 107 -0.18 15.86 2.51
N GLU A 108 0.38 16.49 1.48
CA GLU A 108 0.13 16.11 0.09
C GLU A 108 0.58 14.68 -0.19
N ASP A 109 1.76 14.31 0.30
CA ASP A 109 2.29 12.96 0.12
C ASP A 109 1.42 11.93 0.83
N LEU A 110 1.01 12.20 2.06
CA LEU A 110 0.16 11.27 2.81
C LEU A 110 -1.21 11.11 2.18
N LEU A 111 -1.78 12.20 1.65
CA LEU A 111 -3.07 12.12 0.93
C LEU A 111 -2.94 11.33 -0.37
N ALA A 112 -1.82 11.46 -1.07
CA ALA A 112 -1.57 10.66 -2.27
C ALA A 112 -1.47 9.18 -1.94
N MET A 113 -0.79 8.83 -0.84
CA MET A 113 -0.70 7.44 -0.37
C MET A 113 -2.07 6.89 0.02
N ASP A 114 -2.83 7.67 0.79
CA ASP A 114 -4.15 7.28 1.26
C ASP A 114 -5.11 7.06 0.08
N GLY A 115 -5.13 7.98 -0.87
CA GLY A 115 -5.98 7.86 -2.06
C GLY A 115 -5.62 6.64 -2.92
N ALA A 116 -4.34 6.42 -3.15
CA ALA A 116 -3.87 5.28 -3.94
C ALA A 116 -4.19 3.95 -3.25
N ASN A 117 -4.01 3.90 -1.93
CA ASN A 117 -4.33 2.72 -1.12
C ASN A 117 -5.83 2.36 -1.23
N GLU A 118 -6.70 3.35 -1.09
CA GLU A 118 -8.14 3.12 -1.20
C GLU A 118 -8.56 2.75 -2.63
N ASP A 119 -8.01 3.42 -3.63
CA ASP A 119 -8.35 3.17 -5.02
C ASP A 119 -7.91 1.76 -5.45
N GLU A 120 -6.74 1.29 -4.99
CA GLU A 120 -6.31 -0.07 -5.27
C GLU A 120 -7.28 -1.09 -4.68
N GLN A 121 -7.73 -0.88 -3.45
CA GLN A 121 -8.70 -1.77 -2.82
C GLN A 121 -10.04 -1.79 -3.56
N LEU A 122 -10.50 -0.65 -4.04
CA LEU A 122 -11.74 -0.55 -4.82
C LEU A 122 -11.62 -1.30 -6.15
N ILE A 123 -10.53 -1.11 -6.87
CA ILE A 123 -10.27 -1.78 -8.15
C ILE A 123 -10.26 -3.30 -7.95
N THR A 124 -9.55 -3.77 -6.95
CA THR A 124 -9.47 -5.20 -6.63
C THR A 124 -10.84 -5.76 -6.26
N SER A 125 -11.63 -5.03 -5.49
CA SER A 125 -12.99 -5.44 -5.10
C SER A 125 -13.92 -5.52 -6.31
N GLU A 126 -13.84 -4.56 -7.23
CA GLU A 126 -14.63 -4.56 -8.45
C GLU A 126 -14.30 -5.75 -9.34
N VAL A 127 -13.01 -6.03 -9.54
CA VAL A 127 -12.58 -7.17 -10.35
C VAL A 127 -13.12 -8.48 -9.76
N ARG A 128 -13.06 -8.65 -8.45
CA ARG A 128 -13.59 -9.84 -7.80
C ARG A 128 -15.09 -9.96 -7.93
N LEU A 129 -15.81 -8.85 -7.76
CA LEU A 129 -17.26 -8.84 -7.91
C LEU A 129 -17.65 -9.21 -9.34
N ASN A 130 -17.00 -8.61 -10.33
CA ASN A 130 -17.27 -8.91 -11.74
C ASN A 130 -16.99 -10.37 -12.08
N THR A 131 -15.91 -10.93 -11.54
CA THR A 131 -15.57 -12.34 -11.73
C THR A 131 -16.64 -13.25 -11.13
N LYS A 132 -17.12 -12.92 -9.93
CA LYS A 132 -18.18 -13.68 -9.24
C LYS A 132 -19.49 -13.62 -10.04
N LEU A 133 -19.87 -12.43 -10.50
CA LEU A 133 -21.07 -12.23 -11.31
C LEU A 133 -20.96 -12.99 -12.64
N GLY A 134 -19.79 -12.95 -13.27
CA GLY A 134 -19.54 -13.70 -14.50
C GLY A 134 -19.72 -15.20 -14.32
N LYS A 135 -19.21 -15.75 -13.23
CA LYS A 135 -19.38 -17.16 -12.90
C LYS A 135 -20.85 -17.53 -12.66
N LEU A 136 -21.57 -16.69 -11.92
CA LEU A 136 -23.00 -16.92 -11.69
C LEU A 136 -23.81 -16.88 -12.99
N PHE A 137 -23.50 -15.91 -13.86
CA PHE A 137 -24.13 -15.80 -15.16
C PHE A 137 -23.89 -17.04 -16.02
N GLN A 138 -22.66 -17.52 -16.02
CA GLN A 138 -22.30 -18.72 -16.78
C GLN A 138 -23.04 -19.95 -16.29
N GLN A 139 -23.26 -20.06 -14.98
CA GLN A 139 -24.06 -21.16 -14.41
C GLN A 139 -25.50 -21.16 -14.89
N HIS A 140 -26.08 -19.99 -15.13
CA HIS A 140 -27.45 -19.87 -15.63
C HIS A 140 -27.57 -20.20 -17.12
N LEU A 141 -26.50 -20.07 -17.88
CA LEU A 141 -26.49 -20.39 -19.31
C LEU A 141 -26.34 -21.89 -19.59
N ASN A 142 -25.84 -22.64 -18.62
CA ASN A 142 -25.63 -24.06 -18.72
C ASN A 142 -26.76 -24.81 -17.99
#